data_8250159d076109af4bcaa3c5e1c9bf4d
#
_entry.id   8250159d076109af4bcaa3c5e1c9bf4d
#
_cell.length_a   1.000
_cell.length_b   1.000
_cell.length_c   1.000
_cell.angle_alpha   90.00
_cell.angle_beta   90.00
_cell.angle_gamma   90.00
#
_symmetry.space_group_name_H-M   'P 1'
#
loop_
_entity.id
_entity.type
_entity.pdbx_description
1 polymer ?
#
loop_
_entity_poly.entity_id
_entity_poly.type
_entity_poly.pdbx_seq_one_letter_code
_entity_poly.pdbx_strand_id
1 'polypeptide(L)'
;MTRPLTPEEARVLAVLVEKQHTVPDSYPLSLNALTLGCNQKTARDPVMQLSEAEVLDAVNGLRELSLVNEVSGSRVVRFDHNAARGLGVPSQAVALLTLLMLRGPQTAAELRLHTERLHRFADVSSVEASPDELAAKEPPRV
;
A
#
# COMPACT_ATOMS: atom_id res chain seq x y z
N MET A 1 13.37 -7.76 -4.47
CA MET A 1 12.33 -8.73 -4.08
C MET A 1 12.59 -10.03 -4.78
N THR A 2 12.68 -11.13 -4.04
CA THR A 2 13.15 -12.41 -4.59
C THR A 2 12.03 -13.38 -4.96
N ARG A 3 10.78 -13.06 -4.59
CA ARG A 3 9.64 -13.89 -4.92
C ARG A 3 8.40 -13.01 -5.09
N PRO A 4 7.36 -13.49 -5.80
CA PRO A 4 6.12 -12.72 -5.87
C PRO A 4 5.42 -12.69 -4.51
N LEU A 5 4.63 -11.65 -4.30
CA LEU A 5 3.83 -11.53 -3.09
C LEU A 5 2.60 -12.43 -3.20
N THR A 6 2.18 -13.00 -2.06
CA THR A 6 0.89 -13.68 -2.00
C THR A 6 -0.22 -12.61 -2.04
N PRO A 7 -1.47 -13.01 -2.36
CA PRO A 7 -2.58 -12.04 -2.32
C PRO A 7 -2.72 -11.37 -0.96
N GLU A 8 -2.51 -12.10 0.13
CA GLU A 8 -2.59 -11.55 1.48
C GLU A 8 -1.48 -10.54 1.73
N GLU A 9 -0.26 -10.86 1.29
CA GLU A 9 0.87 -9.93 1.42
C GLU A 9 0.65 -8.66 0.61
N ALA A 10 0.15 -8.81 -0.60
CA ALA A 10 -0.14 -7.65 -1.44
C ALA A 10 -1.20 -6.75 -0.79
N ARG A 11 -2.26 -7.36 -0.22
CA ARG A 11 -3.29 -6.61 0.47
C ARG A 11 -2.73 -5.86 1.67
N VAL A 12 -1.93 -6.53 2.50
CA VAL A 12 -1.35 -5.91 3.69
C VAL A 12 -0.44 -4.73 3.30
N LEU A 13 0.43 -4.93 2.35
CA LEU A 13 1.34 -3.87 1.93
C LEU A 13 0.56 -2.67 1.37
N ALA A 14 -0.42 -2.94 0.53
CA ALA A 14 -1.23 -1.88 -0.07
C ALA A 14 -2.03 -1.09 0.97
N VAL A 15 -2.57 -1.78 1.98
CA VAL A 15 -3.30 -1.10 3.05
C VAL A 15 -2.37 -0.19 3.84
N LEU A 16 -1.15 -0.63 4.14
CA LEU A 16 -0.19 0.22 4.84
C LEU A 16 0.14 1.47 4.04
N VAL A 17 0.35 1.36 2.74
CA VAL A 17 0.60 2.52 1.89
C VAL A 17 -0.62 3.44 1.87
N GLU A 18 -1.81 2.88 1.66
CA GLU A 18 -3.04 3.66 1.61
C GLU A 18 -3.24 4.45 2.92
N LYS A 19 -3.11 3.78 4.05
CA LYS A 19 -3.40 4.41 5.34
C LYS A 19 -2.34 5.43 5.74
N GLN A 20 -1.11 5.27 5.31
CA GLN A 20 -0.10 6.29 5.50
C GLN A 20 -0.54 7.61 4.86
N HIS A 21 -1.17 7.54 3.69
CA HIS A 21 -1.58 8.72 2.94
C HIS A 21 -2.94 9.26 3.37
N THR A 22 -3.86 8.39 3.75
CA THR A 22 -5.25 8.81 4.03
C THR A 22 -5.53 9.05 5.50
N VAL A 23 -4.83 8.37 6.41
CA VAL A 23 -5.01 8.56 7.85
C VAL A 23 -3.66 8.61 8.56
N PRO A 24 -2.82 9.61 8.23
CA PRO A 24 -1.46 9.66 8.75
C PRO A 24 -1.38 9.71 10.27
N ASP A 25 -2.40 10.25 10.94
CA ASP A 25 -2.40 10.32 12.40
C ASP A 25 -2.53 8.95 13.06
N SER A 26 -3.05 7.97 12.33
CA SER A 26 -3.21 6.60 12.83
C SER A 26 -2.09 5.67 12.39
N TYR A 27 -1.22 6.13 11.52
CA TYR A 27 -0.12 5.34 10.97
C TYR A 27 1.15 5.60 11.79
N PRO A 28 1.97 4.61 12.12
CA PRO A 28 1.91 3.17 11.73
C PRO A 28 0.73 2.43 12.37
N LEU A 29 0.30 1.35 11.73
CA LEU A 29 -0.91 0.64 12.12
C LEU A 29 -0.65 -0.50 13.09
N SER A 30 -1.52 -0.65 14.09
CA SER A 30 -1.55 -1.86 14.91
C SER A 30 -2.08 -3.03 14.09
N LEU A 31 -1.87 -4.25 14.59
CA LEU A 31 -2.39 -5.44 13.90
C LEU A 31 -3.90 -5.38 13.74
N ASN A 32 -4.62 -4.92 14.76
CA ASN A 32 -6.06 -4.77 14.69
C ASN A 32 -6.48 -3.79 13.59
N ALA A 33 -5.88 -2.61 13.57
CA ALA A 33 -6.21 -1.59 12.56
C ALA A 33 -5.85 -2.08 11.16
N LEU A 34 -4.74 -2.79 11.03
CA LEU A 34 -4.31 -3.33 9.75
C LEU A 34 -5.30 -4.40 9.25
N THR A 35 -5.75 -5.28 10.14
CA THR A 35 -6.72 -6.30 9.82
C THR A 35 -8.04 -5.67 9.34
N LEU A 36 -8.52 -4.66 10.05
CA LEU A 36 -9.72 -3.94 9.64
C LEU A 36 -9.55 -3.31 8.25
N GLY A 37 -8.39 -2.73 7.99
CA GLY A 37 -8.12 -2.14 6.68
C GLY A 37 -8.07 -3.17 5.56
N CYS A 38 -7.53 -4.35 5.83
CA CYS A 38 -7.49 -5.42 4.85
C CYS A 38 -8.89 -5.92 4.49
N ASN A 39 -9.78 -5.94 5.46
CA ASN A 39 -11.13 -6.51 5.31
C ASN A 39 -12.19 -5.47 4.95
N GLN A 40 -11.78 -4.24 4.71
CA GLN A 40 -12.68 -3.16 4.36
C GLN A 40 -13.51 -3.54 3.13
N LYS A 41 -14.78 -3.14 3.11
CA LYS A 41 -15.68 -3.52 2.03
C LYS A 41 -15.67 -2.53 0.86
N THR A 42 -15.13 -1.34 1.09
CA THR A 42 -15.03 -0.33 0.05
C THR A 42 -13.59 -0.18 -0.40
N ALA A 43 -13.39 0.24 -1.64
CA ALA A 43 -12.07 0.45 -2.23
C ALA A 43 -11.19 -0.81 -2.20
N ARG A 44 -11.82 -1.98 -2.29
CA ARG A 44 -11.15 -3.29 -2.28
C ARG A 44 -11.77 -4.20 -3.33
N ASP A 45 -10.92 -4.87 -4.09
CA ASP A 45 -11.35 -5.89 -5.04
C ASP A 45 -10.26 -6.94 -5.14
N PRO A 46 -10.48 -8.15 -4.68
CA PRO A 46 -11.72 -8.62 -4.02
C PRO A 46 -11.82 -8.14 -2.58
N VAL A 47 -13.02 -8.18 -2.03
CA VAL A 47 -13.22 -8.00 -0.58
C VAL A 47 -12.70 -9.25 0.11
N MET A 48 -11.89 -9.08 1.14
CA MET A 48 -11.30 -10.19 1.89
C MET A 48 -11.84 -10.25 3.30
N GLN A 49 -11.70 -11.42 3.91
CA GLN A 49 -12.05 -11.63 5.32
C GLN A 49 -10.92 -12.39 5.99
N LEU A 50 -9.85 -11.67 6.28
CA LEU A 50 -8.66 -12.26 6.87
C LEU A 50 -8.74 -12.21 8.39
N SER A 51 -8.24 -13.25 9.05
CA SER A 51 -8.07 -13.24 10.50
C SER A 51 -6.82 -12.44 10.84
N GLU A 52 -6.69 -12.06 12.11
CA GLU A 52 -5.46 -11.39 12.56
C GLU A 52 -4.25 -12.31 12.39
N ALA A 53 -4.43 -13.63 12.57
CA ALA A 53 -3.34 -14.56 12.36
C ALA A 53 -2.88 -14.59 10.90
N GLU A 54 -3.83 -14.55 9.98
CA GLU A 54 -3.49 -14.51 8.55
C GLU A 54 -2.80 -13.20 8.17
N VAL A 55 -3.25 -12.09 8.74
CA VAL A 55 -2.61 -10.80 8.52
C VAL A 55 -1.20 -10.80 9.10
N LEU A 56 -1.03 -11.35 10.29
CA LEU A 56 0.29 -11.42 10.90
C LEU A 56 1.26 -12.29 10.09
N ASP A 57 0.78 -13.41 9.56
CA ASP A 57 1.60 -14.24 8.68
C ASP A 57 2.06 -13.45 7.44
N ALA A 58 1.16 -12.67 6.86
CA ALA A 58 1.48 -11.84 5.71
C ALA A 58 2.51 -10.76 6.09
N VAL A 59 2.34 -10.14 7.25
CA VAL A 59 3.29 -9.15 7.77
C VAL A 59 4.68 -9.79 7.93
N ASN A 60 4.74 -10.98 8.48
CA ASN A 60 6.03 -11.65 8.67
C ASN A 60 6.70 -11.97 7.34
N GLY A 61 5.94 -12.38 6.34
CA GLY A 61 6.47 -12.60 5.00
C GLY A 61 7.01 -11.31 4.38
N LEU A 62 6.31 -10.21 4.56
CA LEU A 62 6.76 -8.91 4.06
C LEU A 62 8.01 -8.41 4.81
N ARG A 63 8.11 -8.70 6.09
CA ARG A 63 9.30 -8.35 6.86
C ARG A 63 10.53 -9.09 6.35
N GLU A 64 10.37 -10.35 5.99
CA GLU A 64 11.47 -11.13 5.39
C GLU A 64 11.94 -10.52 4.07
N LEU A 65 11.04 -9.86 3.35
CA LEU A 65 11.37 -9.18 2.09
C LEU A 65 11.81 -7.73 2.29
N SER A 66 11.90 -7.27 3.52
CA SER A 66 12.27 -5.89 3.88
C SER A 66 11.27 -4.85 3.37
N LEU A 67 10.01 -5.24 3.23
CA LEU A 67 8.95 -4.35 2.78
C LEU A 67 8.13 -3.76 3.93
N VAL A 68 8.20 -4.36 5.12
CA VAL A 68 7.47 -3.91 6.30
C VAL A 68 8.42 -3.93 7.50
N ASN A 69 8.27 -2.94 8.36
CA ASN A 69 9.02 -2.84 9.61
C ASN A 69 8.07 -2.92 10.80
N GLU A 70 8.54 -3.51 11.88
CA GLU A 70 7.83 -3.50 13.15
C GLU A 70 8.32 -2.29 13.94
N VAL A 71 7.38 -1.49 14.43
CA VAL A 71 7.68 -0.28 15.20
C VAL A 71 7.30 -0.54 16.65
N SER A 72 8.26 -0.42 17.55
CA SER A 72 8.03 -0.59 18.98
C SER A 72 8.17 0.76 19.68
N GLY A 73 7.88 0.80 20.98
CA GLY A 73 7.97 2.03 21.77
C GLY A 73 6.64 2.54 22.27
N SER A 74 5.54 1.87 21.92
CA SER A 74 4.23 2.13 22.48
C SER A 74 3.69 0.85 23.11
N ARG A 75 2.49 0.93 23.68
CA ARG A 75 1.86 -0.24 24.29
C ARG A 75 1.57 -1.35 23.30
N VAL A 76 1.33 -0.95 22.06
CA VAL A 76 0.92 -1.87 21.00
C VAL A 76 1.96 -1.84 19.90
N VAL A 77 2.37 -3.02 19.46
CA VAL A 77 3.25 -3.12 18.30
C VAL A 77 2.52 -2.60 17.08
N ARG A 78 3.22 -1.83 16.27
CA ARG A 78 2.69 -1.24 15.07
C ARG A 78 3.58 -1.58 13.89
N PHE A 79 3.06 -1.38 12.70
CA PHE A 79 3.76 -1.73 11.47
C PHE A 79 3.75 -0.57 10.50
N ASP A 80 4.88 -0.35 9.83
CA ASP A 80 4.96 0.59 8.72
C ASP A 80 5.57 -0.12 7.51
N HIS A 81 5.44 0.51 6.34
CA HIS A 81 5.96 -0.10 5.12
C HIS A 81 7.23 0.59 4.65
N ASN A 82 7.95 -0.13 3.81
CA ASN A 82 9.16 0.36 3.15
C ASN A 82 9.02 0.09 1.64
N ALA A 83 7.83 0.39 1.09
CA ALA A 83 7.48 -0.07 -0.25
C ALA A 83 8.36 0.54 -1.34
N ALA A 84 8.59 1.85 -1.30
CA ALA A 84 9.39 2.48 -2.35
C ALA A 84 10.81 1.92 -2.38
N ARG A 85 11.45 1.82 -1.23
CA ARG A 85 12.82 1.32 -1.14
C ARG A 85 12.86 -0.18 -1.38
N GLY A 86 11.95 -0.93 -0.77
CA GLY A 86 11.93 -2.39 -0.89
C GLY A 86 11.62 -2.88 -2.29
N LEU A 87 10.76 -2.17 -3.02
CA LEU A 87 10.44 -2.52 -4.40
C LEU A 87 11.36 -1.82 -5.41
N GLY A 88 12.14 -0.86 -4.96
CA GLY A 88 13.06 -0.14 -5.84
C GLY A 88 12.35 0.76 -6.85
N VAL A 89 11.21 1.36 -6.46
CA VAL A 89 10.42 2.21 -7.36
C VAL A 89 10.17 3.57 -6.73
N PRO A 90 9.92 4.62 -7.55
CA PRO A 90 9.59 5.93 -6.99
C PRO A 90 8.25 5.94 -6.30
N SER A 91 8.02 6.91 -5.44
CA SER A 91 6.78 6.98 -4.65
C SER A 91 5.54 7.12 -5.50
N GLN A 92 5.62 7.75 -6.67
CA GLN A 92 4.49 7.82 -7.59
C GLN A 92 4.08 6.42 -8.07
N ALA A 93 5.07 5.58 -8.37
CA ALA A 93 4.79 4.21 -8.79
C ALA A 93 4.21 3.40 -7.64
N VAL A 94 4.62 3.67 -6.41
CA VAL A 94 4.02 3.01 -5.24
C VAL A 94 2.53 3.30 -5.17
N ALA A 95 2.12 4.54 -5.38
CA ALA A 95 0.70 4.89 -5.36
C ALA A 95 -0.09 4.15 -6.44
N LEU A 96 0.44 4.07 -7.65
CA LEU A 96 -0.22 3.34 -8.73
C LEU A 96 -0.33 1.85 -8.43
N LEU A 97 0.77 1.25 -7.97
CA LEU A 97 0.78 -0.17 -7.62
C LEU A 97 -0.18 -0.46 -6.48
N THR A 98 -0.27 0.44 -5.50
CA THR A 98 -1.19 0.30 -4.38
C THR A 98 -2.63 0.23 -4.86
N LEU A 99 -3.03 1.13 -5.75
CA LEU A 99 -4.39 1.13 -6.27
C LEU A 99 -4.69 -0.13 -7.07
N LEU A 100 -3.73 -0.60 -7.85
CA LEU A 100 -3.89 -1.86 -8.59
C LEU A 100 -4.03 -3.05 -7.65
N MET A 101 -3.27 -3.06 -6.57
CA MET A 101 -3.35 -4.14 -5.59
C MET A 101 -4.65 -4.12 -4.79
N LEU A 102 -5.20 -2.94 -4.54
CA LEU A 102 -6.43 -2.82 -3.75
C LEU A 102 -7.70 -2.98 -4.59
N ARG A 103 -7.71 -2.46 -5.80
CA ARG A 103 -8.91 -2.39 -6.62
C ARG A 103 -8.89 -3.25 -7.87
N GLY A 104 -7.76 -3.88 -8.16
CA GLY A 104 -7.60 -4.66 -9.38
C GLY A 104 -7.47 -3.79 -10.61
N PRO A 105 -7.59 -4.37 -11.82
CA PRO A 105 -7.42 -3.61 -13.05
C PRO A 105 -8.42 -2.45 -13.16
N GLN A 106 -7.97 -1.32 -13.67
CA GLN A 106 -8.79 -0.13 -13.78
C GLN A 106 -8.53 0.54 -15.13
N THR A 107 -9.50 1.32 -15.58
CA THR A 107 -9.27 2.16 -16.76
C THR A 107 -8.25 3.23 -16.43
N ALA A 108 -7.63 3.80 -17.46
CA ALA A 108 -6.65 4.87 -17.25
C ALA A 108 -7.25 6.06 -16.52
N ALA A 109 -8.50 6.41 -16.85
CA ALA A 109 -9.18 7.53 -16.21
C ALA A 109 -9.45 7.24 -14.73
N GLU A 110 -9.93 6.04 -14.41
CA GLU A 110 -10.18 5.65 -13.02
C GLU A 110 -8.90 5.63 -12.20
N LEU A 111 -7.84 5.07 -12.78
CA LEU A 111 -6.56 4.97 -12.11
C LEU A 111 -6.00 6.36 -11.82
N ARG A 112 -6.09 7.27 -12.78
CA ARG A 112 -5.62 8.64 -12.60
C ARG A 112 -6.37 9.35 -11.48
N LEU A 113 -7.69 9.23 -11.48
CA LEU A 113 -8.51 9.86 -10.45
C LEU A 113 -8.17 9.35 -9.06
N HIS A 114 -8.06 8.03 -8.91
CA HIS A 114 -7.74 7.43 -7.61
C HIS A 114 -6.32 7.77 -7.17
N THR A 115 -5.37 7.82 -8.09
CA THR A 115 -4.00 8.17 -7.79
C THR A 115 -3.90 9.62 -7.31
N GLU A 116 -4.61 10.52 -7.94
CA GLU A 116 -4.63 11.92 -7.52
C GLU A 116 -5.19 12.09 -6.12
N ARG A 117 -6.25 11.35 -5.78
CA ARG A 117 -6.80 11.38 -4.43
C ARG A 117 -5.78 10.94 -3.39
N LEU A 118 -5.06 9.88 -3.68
CA LEU A 118 -4.07 9.34 -2.76
C LEU A 118 -2.95 10.34 -2.55
N HIS A 119 -2.44 10.92 -3.63
CA HIS A 119 -1.38 11.91 -3.54
C HIS A 119 -1.81 13.19 -2.83
N ARG A 120 -3.06 13.57 -2.98
CA ARG A 120 -3.57 14.80 -2.36
C ARG A 120 -3.50 14.74 -0.84
N PHE A 121 -3.70 13.55 -0.25
CA PHE A 121 -3.59 13.38 1.19
C PHE A 121 -2.14 13.27 1.66
N ALA A 122 -1.27 12.80 0.80
CA ALA A 122 0.11 12.55 1.19
C ALA A 122 0.95 13.81 1.19
N ASP A 123 0.91 14.54 0.11
CA ASP A 123 1.79 15.69 -0.09
C ASP A 123 1.24 16.52 -1.23
N VAL A 124 0.81 17.72 -0.92
CA VAL A 124 0.24 18.61 -1.90
C VAL A 124 1.22 18.87 -3.04
N SER A 125 2.50 18.95 -2.74
CA SER A 125 3.51 19.20 -3.76
C SER A 125 3.66 18.02 -4.72
N SER A 126 3.17 16.85 -4.35
CA SER A 126 3.22 15.67 -5.20
C SER A 126 2.11 15.60 -6.22
N VAL A 127 1.21 16.57 -6.23
CA VAL A 127 0.09 16.56 -7.17
C VAL A 127 0.56 16.46 -8.61
N GLU A 128 1.72 17.00 -8.91
CA GLU A 128 2.28 16.95 -10.25
C GLU A 128 2.78 15.58 -10.66
N ALA A 129 2.95 14.68 -9.72
CA ALA A 129 3.41 13.33 -9.98
C ALA A 129 2.26 12.51 -10.52
N SER A 130 1.94 12.69 -11.77
CA SER A 130 0.79 12.06 -12.39
C SER A 130 1.16 10.72 -13.00
N PRO A 131 0.17 9.86 -13.27
CA PRO A 131 0.43 8.61 -14.00
C PRO A 131 1.03 8.85 -15.39
N ASP A 132 0.68 9.95 -16.03
CA ASP A 132 1.22 10.28 -17.34
C ASP A 132 2.73 10.54 -17.25
N GLU A 133 3.16 11.22 -16.21
CA GLU A 133 4.56 11.46 -15.98
C GLU A 133 5.33 10.16 -15.77
N LEU A 134 4.75 9.25 -14.99
CA LEU A 134 5.37 7.95 -14.79
C LEU A 134 5.42 7.14 -16.07
N ALA A 135 4.38 7.21 -16.87
CA ALA A 135 4.32 6.47 -18.12
C ALA A 135 5.33 6.99 -19.14
N ALA A 136 5.68 8.26 -19.05
CA ALA A 136 6.66 8.86 -19.95
C ALA A 136 8.09 8.46 -19.60
N LYS A 137 8.32 8.02 -18.36
CA LYS A 137 9.63 7.51 -17.98
C LYS A 137 9.68 6.04 -18.34
N GLU A 138 10.68 5.67 -18.91
CA GLU A 138 10.62 4.38 -19.30
C GLU A 138 11.65 3.51 -18.85
N PRO A 139 11.56 2.16 -18.83
CA PRO A 139 10.30 1.48 -19.18
C PRO A 139 9.25 1.74 -18.13
N PRO A 140 7.97 1.67 -18.50
CA PRO A 140 6.89 1.83 -17.52
C PRO A 140 6.98 0.74 -16.47
N ARG A 141 6.66 1.09 -15.23
CA ARG A 141 6.75 0.15 -14.13
C ARG A 141 5.41 -0.45 -13.75
N VAL A 142 4.38 -0.03 -14.42
CA VAL A 142 3.03 -0.51 -14.13
C VAL A 142 2.47 -1.20 -15.35
#